data_2143c5618f30deecab1b7fc2bff044fa
#
_entry.id   2143c5618f30deecab1b7fc2bff044fa
#
_cell.length_a   1.000
_cell.length_b   1.000
_cell.length_c   1.000
_cell.angle_alpha   90.00
_cell.angle_beta   90.00
_cell.angle_gamma   90.00
#
_symmetry.space_group_name_H-M   'P 1'
#
loop_
_entity.id
_entity.type
_entity.pdbx_description
1 polymer ?
#
loop_
_entity_poly.entity_id
_entity_poly.type
_entity_poly.pdbx_seq_one_letter_code
_entity_poly.pdbx_strand_id
1 'polypeptide(L)'
;MSIEVLEEAGHEVDVRRLARLSRFVMDRLRVHPQAELCIKLVDEGTIAELNERWMEKEGPTDVLAFPMDELRPGLADDEPEEGVLGDLVLCPQVAERQASEARQKGQAGYSTTDEVELLVVHGILHLLGYDHAEPEEHQEMFGLQDRLLAEWRTR
;
A
#
# COMPACT_ATOMS: atom_id res chain seq x y z
N MET A 1 -15.67 0.61 -11.07
CA MET A 1 -14.46 0.37 -10.26
C MET A 1 -14.73 0.64 -8.80
N SER A 2 -14.25 -0.20 -7.93
CA SER A 2 -14.40 0.09 -6.52
C SER A 2 -13.07 0.01 -5.78
N ILE A 3 -12.80 1.07 -5.03
CA ILE A 3 -11.76 1.09 -4.02
C ILE A 3 -12.47 1.27 -2.71
N GLU A 4 -12.42 0.26 -1.86
CA GLU A 4 -13.00 0.32 -0.53
C GLU A 4 -11.91 0.51 0.50
N VAL A 5 -12.10 1.44 1.41
CA VAL A 5 -11.20 1.63 2.54
C VAL A 5 -12.03 1.48 3.82
N LEU A 6 -11.76 0.42 4.57
CA LEU A 6 -12.51 0.08 5.78
C LEU A 6 -11.66 0.38 7.01
N GLU A 7 -12.10 1.32 7.82
CA GLU A 7 -11.41 1.69 9.05
C GLU A 7 -11.94 0.84 10.21
N GLU A 8 -11.14 -0.11 10.67
CA GLU A 8 -11.47 -1.03 11.76
C GLU A 8 -10.45 -0.97 12.90
N ALA A 9 -9.53 -0.01 12.85
CA ALA A 9 -8.45 0.10 13.83
C ALA A 9 -8.78 1.03 15.00
N GLY A 10 -9.80 1.85 14.86
CA GLY A 10 -10.13 2.87 15.87
C GLY A 10 -9.21 4.09 15.81
N HIS A 11 -8.49 4.29 14.73
CA HIS A 11 -7.61 5.43 14.51
C HIS A 11 -8.22 6.41 13.52
N GLU A 12 -7.93 7.69 13.70
CA GLU A 12 -8.33 8.68 12.71
C GLU A 12 -7.43 8.58 11.50
N VAL A 13 -7.99 8.13 10.39
CA VAL A 13 -7.31 8.06 9.10
C VAL A 13 -8.24 8.65 8.06
N ASP A 14 -7.72 9.50 7.18
CA ASP A 14 -8.50 10.07 6.09
C ASP A 14 -8.71 9.02 5.00
N VAL A 15 -9.79 8.26 5.12
CA VAL A 15 -10.09 7.15 4.20
C VAL A 15 -10.35 7.63 2.79
N ARG A 16 -10.90 8.82 2.63
CA ARG A 16 -11.16 9.40 1.29
C ARG A 16 -9.85 9.74 0.60
N ARG A 17 -8.89 10.28 1.34
CA ARG A 17 -7.58 10.60 0.81
C ARG A 17 -6.84 9.32 0.39
N LEU A 18 -6.93 8.25 1.17
CA LEU A 18 -6.33 6.97 0.79
C LEU A 18 -6.97 6.38 -0.45
N ALA A 19 -8.29 6.51 -0.61
CA ALA A 19 -8.97 6.06 -1.81
C ALA A 19 -8.50 6.85 -3.04
N ARG A 20 -8.34 8.18 -2.91
CA ARG A 20 -7.83 9.03 -3.99
C ARG A 20 -6.38 8.68 -4.35
N LEU A 21 -5.54 8.46 -3.34
CA LEU A 21 -4.14 8.04 -3.57
C LEU A 21 -4.11 6.72 -4.34
N SER A 22 -4.90 5.75 -3.91
CA SER A 22 -4.96 4.44 -4.55
C SER A 22 -5.40 4.57 -6.01
N ARG A 23 -6.39 5.40 -6.28
CA ARG A 23 -6.84 5.69 -7.65
C ARG A 23 -5.72 6.32 -8.47
N PHE A 24 -5.04 7.30 -7.90
CA PHE A 24 -3.92 7.97 -8.56
C PHE A 24 -2.83 6.97 -8.96
N VAL A 25 -2.43 6.10 -8.02
CA VAL A 25 -1.39 5.09 -8.26
C VAL A 25 -1.83 4.10 -9.34
N MET A 26 -3.05 3.58 -9.21
CA MET A 26 -3.57 2.60 -10.16
C MET A 26 -3.69 3.18 -11.57
N ASP A 27 -4.11 4.44 -11.69
CA ASP A 27 -4.20 5.12 -12.99
C ASP A 27 -2.80 5.33 -13.59
N ARG A 28 -1.83 5.74 -12.79
CA ARG A 28 -0.44 5.93 -13.25
C ARG A 28 0.20 4.63 -13.71
N LEU A 29 -0.16 3.52 -13.10
CA LEU A 29 0.36 2.20 -13.46
C LEU A 29 -0.52 1.51 -14.51
N ARG A 30 -1.50 2.21 -15.05
CA ARG A 30 -2.39 1.72 -16.11
C ARG A 30 -3.11 0.43 -15.73
N VAL A 31 -3.53 0.36 -14.48
CA VAL A 31 -4.41 -0.71 -14.02
C VAL A 31 -5.81 -0.45 -14.59
N HIS A 32 -6.53 -1.51 -14.94
CA HIS A 32 -7.87 -1.38 -15.52
C HIS A 32 -8.77 -0.51 -14.63
N PRO A 33 -9.53 0.45 -15.22
CA PRO A 33 -10.38 1.35 -14.42
C PRO A 33 -11.44 0.64 -13.59
N GLN A 34 -11.80 -0.58 -13.94
CA GLN A 34 -12.79 -1.39 -13.22
C GLN A 34 -12.16 -2.35 -12.21
N ALA A 35 -10.84 -2.35 -12.08
CA ALA A 35 -10.18 -3.21 -11.09
C ALA A 35 -10.61 -2.83 -9.68
N GLU A 36 -10.71 -3.83 -8.82
CA GLU A 36 -11.17 -3.66 -7.44
C GLU A 36 -10.02 -3.78 -6.46
N LEU A 37 -10.03 -2.91 -5.46
CA LEU A 37 -9.04 -2.90 -4.38
C LEU A 37 -9.77 -2.69 -3.06
N CYS A 38 -9.42 -3.50 -2.05
CA CYS A 38 -9.90 -3.31 -0.69
C CYS A 38 -8.72 -3.01 0.23
N ILE A 39 -8.84 -1.97 1.03
CA ILE A 39 -7.85 -1.61 2.04
C ILE A 39 -8.54 -1.68 3.40
N LYS A 40 -8.01 -2.51 4.30
CA LYS A 40 -8.50 -2.62 5.67
C LYS A 40 -7.47 -2.05 6.63
N LEU A 41 -7.92 -1.15 7.48
CA LEU A 41 -7.10 -0.58 8.54
C LEU A 41 -7.49 -1.30 9.83
N VAL A 42 -6.56 -2.03 10.43
CA VAL A 42 -6.84 -2.92 11.55
C VAL A 42 -5.91 -2.63 12.72
N ASP A 43 -6.27 -3.14 13.91
CA ASP A 43 -5.42 -3.01 15.09
C ASP A 43 -4.24 -4.00 15.07
N GLU A 44 -3.32 -3.82 16.01
CA GLU A 44 -2.11 -4.65 16.10
C GLU A 44 -2.41 -6.12 16.32
N GLY A 45 -3.39 -6.43 17.17
CA GLY A 45 -3.76 -7.82 17.43
C GLY A 45 -4.26 -8.52 16.17
N THR A 46 -5.08 -7.84 15.40
CA THR A 46 -5.65 -8.37 14.16
C THR A 46 -4.56 -8.61 13.11
N ILE A 47 -3.67 -7.63 12.90
CA ILE A 47 -2.62 -7.80 11.89
C ILE A 47 -1.58 -8.83 12.31
N ALA A 48 -1.29 -8.94 13.61
CA ALA A 48 -0.41 -9.98 14.13
C ALA A 48 -0.98 -11.37 13.87
N GLU A 49 -2.28 -11.55 14.10
CA GLU A 49 -2.95 -12.84 13.84
C GLU A 49 -2.90 -13.20 12.36
N LEU A 50 -3.18 -12.23 11.48
CA LEU A 50 -3.10 -12.44 10.02
C LEU A 50 -1.69 -12.76 9.56
N ASN A 51 -0.70 -12.07 10.13
CA ASN A 51 0.70 -12.27 9.79
C ASN A 51 1.16 -13.69 10.17
N GLU A 52 0.79 -14.14 11.35
CA GLU A 52 1.10 -15.49 11.81
C GLU A 52 0.41 -16.55 10.96
N ARG A 53 -0.88 -16.35 10.68
CA ARG A 53 -1.71 -17.32 9.96
C ARG A 53 -1.33 -17.47 8.49
N TRP A 54 -1.06 -16.36 7.81
CA TRP A 54 -0.87 -16.33 6.35
C TRP A 54 0.58 -16.19 5.91
N MET A 55 1.42 -15.56 6.73
CA MET A 55 2.83 -15.30 6.39
C MET A 55 3.78 -16.14 7.26
N GLU A 56 3.27 -16.88 8.21
CA GLU A 56 4.04 -17.72 9.14
C GLU A 56 5.11 -16.94 9.90
N LYS A 57 4.80 -15.67 10.23
CA LYS A 57 5.69 -14.79 10.98
C LYS A 57 5.03 -14.36 12.27
N GLU A 58 5.81 -14.21 13.32
CA GLU A 58 5.32 -13.78 14.63
C GLU A 58 5.23 -12.27 14.73
N GLY A 59 4.19 -11.80 15.43
CA GLY A 59 4.03 -10.41 15.78
C GLY A 59 3.37 -9.55 14.72
N PRO A 60 3.08 -8.30 15.07
CA PRO A 60 2.45 -7.38 14.13
C PRO A 60 3.43 -6.93 13.04
N THR A 61 2.88 -6.58 11.90
CA THR A 61 3.62 -5.98 10.79
C THR A 61 2.90 -4.69 10.38
N ASP A 62 3.48 -3.94 9.44
CA ASP A 62 2.93 -2.68 8.98
C ASP A 62 1.84 -2.85 7.90
N VAL A 63 2.10 -3.70 6.91
CA VAL A 63 1.18 -3.94 5.80
C VAL A 63 1.29 -5.40 5.32
N LEU A 64 0.13 -5.95 4.97
CA LEU A 64 0.02 -7.25 4.31
C LEU A 64 -0.70 -7.07 2.98
N ALA A 65 -0.19 -7.70 1.92
CA ALA A 65 -0.78 -7.64 0.59
C ALA A 65 -1.21 -9.04 0.15
N PHE A 66 -2.49 -9.16 -0.22
CA PHE A 66 -3.08 -10.42 -0.67
C PHE A 66 -3.57 -10.27 -2.11
N PRO A 67 -2.73 -10.58 -3.12
CA PRO A 67 -3.18 -10.48 -4.51
C PRO A 67 -4.26 -11.51 -4.82
N MET A 68 -5.23 -11.13 -5.63
CA MET A 68 -6.33 -12.01 -6.04
C MET A 68 -6.15 -12.51 -7.47
N ASP A 69 -6.22 -11.62 -8.45
CA ASP A 69 -6.17 -12.01 -9.87
C ASP A 69 -4.78 -11.83 -10.50
N GLU A 70 -3.78 -11.51 -9.71
CA GLU A 70 -2.41 -11.29 -10.18
C GLU A 70 -2.31 -10.33 -11.36
N LEU A 71 -3.04 -9.21 -11.26
CA LEU A 71 -3.03 -8.18 -12.29
C LEU A 71 -1.65 -7.55 -12.40
N ARG A 72 -1.32 -7.05 -13.58
CA ARG A 72 -0.03 -6.41 -13.85
C ARG A 72 -0.23 -4.98 -14.34
N PRO A 73 0.79 -4.12 -14.20
CA PRO A 73 0.71 -2.79 -14.78
C PRO A 73 0.52 -2.87 -16.29
N GLY A 74 -0.33 -2.01 -16.84
CA GLY A 74 -0.53 -1.95 -18.28
C GLY A 74 0.65 -1.26 -18.96
N LEU A 75 1.00 -1.74 -20.15
CA LEU A 75 1.95 -1.07 -21.03
C LEU A 75 1.18 -0.16 -21.98
N ALA A 76 1.89 0.77 -22.62
CA ALA A 76 1.25 1.78 -23.46
C ALA A 76 0.36 1.18 -24.58
N ASP A 77 0.74 0.01 -25.11
CA ASP A 77 0.04 -0.64 -26.21
C ASP A 77 -0.85 -1.80 -25.78
N ASP A 78 -0.91 -2.10 -24.49
CA ASP A 78 -1.71 -3.21 -23.96
C ASP A 78 -3.03 -2.72 -23.39
N GLU A 79 -4.07 -3.55 -23.52
CA GLU A 79 -5.29 -3.33 -22.77
C GLU A 79 -5.12 -3.90 -21.36
N PRO A 80 -5.36 -3.09 -20.30
CA PRO A 80 -5.28 -3.60 -18.94
C PRO A 80 -6.34 -4.68 -18.69
N GLU A 81 -6.01 -5.63 -17.84
CA GLU A 81 -6.92 -6.72 -17.48
C GLU A 81 -7.91 -6.28 -16.40
N GLU A 82 -9.18 -6.63 -16.58
CA GLU A 82 -10.20 -6.49 -15.54
C GLU A 82 -9.96 -7.53 -14.45
N GLY A 83 -10.38 -7.21 -13.24
CA GLY A 83 -10.38 -8.17 -12.16
C GLY A 83 -10.27 -7.51 -10.79
N VAL A 84 -10.03 -8.35 -9.80
CA VAL A 84 -9.79 -7.91 -8.42
C VAL A 84 -8.30 -7.84 -8.20
N LEU A 85 -7.80 -6.64 -7.92
CA LEU A 85 -6.38 -6.46 -7.63
C LEU A 85 -5.99 -7.21 -6.36
N GLY A 86 -6.75 -7.02 -5.30
CA GLY A 86 -6.55 -7.72 -4.06
C GLY A 86 -6.89 -6.90 -2.83
N ASP A 87 -6.40 -7.38 -1.70
CA ASP A 87 -6.62 -6.76 -0.40
C ASP A 87 -5.30 -6.28 0.18
N LEU A 88 -5.32 -5.08 0.76
CA LEU A 88 -4.26 -4.58 1.62
C LEU A 88 -4.78 -4.52 3.04
N VAL A 89 -3.98 -4.97 3.98
CA VAL A 89 -4.29 -4.84 5.41
C VAL A 89 -3.16 -4.04 6.04
N LEU A 90 -3.51 -2.90 6.65
CA LEU A 90 -2.55 -1.99 7.28
C LEU A 90 -2.87 -1.81 8.74
N CYS A 91 -1.81 -1.58 9.54
CA CYS A 91 -1.95 -1.24 10.95
C CYS A 91 -1.48 0.20 11.19
N PRO A 92 -2.41 1.16 11.39
CA PRO A 92 -2.02 2.55 11.64
C PRO A 92 -1.16 2.75 12.88
N GLN A 93 -1.34 1.91 13.91
CA GLN A 93 -0.52 1.98 15.13
C GLN A 93 0.95 1.67 14.84
N VAL A 94 1.21 0.67 14.00
CA VAL A 94 2.58 0.36 13.57
C VAL A 94 3.13 1.49 12.71
N ALA A 95 2.32 2.03 11.81
CA ALA A 95 2.71 3.18 10.98
C ALA A 95 3.08 4.40 11.84
N GLU A 96 2.33 4.65 12.91
CA GLU A 96 2.62 5.75 13.84
C GLU A 96 3.99 5.57 14.50
N ARG A 97 4.31 4.37 14.95
CA ARG A 97 5.62 4.08 15.53
C ARG A 97 6.75 4.26 14.51
N GLN A 98 6.55 3.79 13.29
CA GLN A 98 7.53 3.93 12.22
C GLN A 98 7.75 5.40 11.85
N ALA A 99 6.68 6.19 11.80
CA ALA A 99 6.79 7.62 11.54
C ALA A 99 7.55 8.34 12.66
N SER A 100 7.30 7.95 13.92
CA SER A 100 8.03 8.49 15.06
C SER A 100 9.52 8.17 14.99
N GLU A 101 9.86 6.94 14.65
CA GLU A 101 11.26 6.52 14.46
C GLU A 101 11.93 7.30 13.32
N ALA A 102 11.20 7.53 12.22
CA ALA A 102 11.73 8.30 11.09
C ALA A 102 12.05 9.73 11.52
N ARG A 103 11.17 10.37 12.30
CA ARG A 103 11.42 11.71 12.82
C ARG A 103 12.64 11.76 13.72
N GLN A 104 12.81 10.74 14.58
CA GLN A 104 13.95 10.64 15.47
C GLN A 104 15.26 10.46 14.71
N LYS A 105 15.20 9.87 13.52
CA LYS A 105 16.37 9.64 12.66
C LYS A 105 16.64 10.81 11.68
N GLY A 106 15.97 11.93 11.87
CA GLY A 106 16.24 13.14 11.10
C GLY A 106 15.22 13.52 10.04
N GLN A 107 14.15 12.75 9.86
CA GLN A 107 13.09 13.11 8.93
C GLN A 107 12.07 14.01 9.62
N ALA A 108 12.47 15.24 9.87
CA ALA A 108 11.63 16.23 10.54
C ALA A 108 10.33 16.45 9.75
N GLY A 109 9.20 16.46 10.45
CA GLY A 109 7.90 16.68 9.83
C GLY A 109 7.28 15.44 9.17
N TYR A 110 7.95 14.30 9.18
CA TYR A 110 7.39 13.06 8.64
C TYR A 110 6.23 12.59 9.51
N SER A 111 5.02 12.56 8.96
CA SER A 111 3.80 12.29 9.72
C SER A 111 3.38 10.82 9.61
N THR A 112 2.46 10.42 10.50
CA THR A 112 1.80 9.11 10.38
C THR A 112 1.07 8.98 9.05
N THR A 113 0.43 10.06 8.58
CA THR A 113 -0.20 10.08 7.25
C THR A 113 0.81 9.77 6.15
N ASP A 114 2.00 10.37 6.21
CA ASP A 114 3.06 10.10 5.24
C ASP A 114 3.43 8.62 5.21
N GLU A 115 3.55 8.01 6.38
CA GLU A 115 3.90 6.59 6.48
C GLU A 115 2.77 5.69 5.97
N VAL A 116 1.52 5.98 6.33
CA VAL A 116 0.36 5.22 5.84
C VAL A 116 0.29 5.29 4.32
N GLU A 117 0.50 6.47 3.74
CA GLU A 117 0.50 6.64 2.29
C GLU A 117 1.62 5.84 1.62
N LEU A 118 2.81 5.85 2.20
CA LEU A 118 3.92 5.03 1.71
C LEU A 118 3.56 3.55 1.72
N LEU A 119 2.95 3.07 2.80
CA LEU A 119 2.56 1.67 2.93
C LEU A 119 1.47 1.28 1.92
N VAL A 120 0.54 2.18 1.63
CA VAL A 120 -0.49 1.94 0.60
C VAL A 120 0.16 1.79 -0.78
N VAL A 121 1.04 2.71 -1.16
CA VAL A 121 1.73 2.63 -2.46
C VAL A 121 2.56 1.36 -2.54
N HIS A 122 3.34 1.07 -1.51
CA HIS A 122 4.16 -0.13 -1.41
C HIS A 122 3.32 -1.40 -1.58
N GLY A 123 2.18 -1.46 -0.88
CA GLY A 123 1.28 -2.60 -0.95
C GLY A 123 0.66 -2.78 -2.33
N ILE A 124 0.24 -1.69 -2.98
CA ILE A 124 -0.32 -1.77 -4.34
C ILE A 124 0.72 -2.31 -5.31
N LEU A 125 1.99 -1.88 -5.19
CA LEU A 125 3.06 -2.39 -6.04
C LEU A 125 3.25 -3.90 -5.84
N HIS A 126 3.19 -4.39 -4.59
CA HIS A 126 3.24 -5.82 -4.32
C HIS A 126 2.07 -6.57 -4.97
N LEU A 127 0.85 -6.02 -4.89
CA LEU A 127 -0.32 -6.64 -5.53
C LEU A 127 -0.14 -6.76 -7.05
N LEU A 128 0.63 -5.85 -7.65
CA LEU A 128 0.91 -5.86 -9.09
C LEU A 128 2.12 -6.71 -9.46
N GLY A 129 2.72 -7.40 -8.50
CA GLY A 129 3.81 -8.33 -8.76
C GLY A 129 5.21 -7.78 -8.54
N TYR A 130 5.35 -6.52 -8.13
CA TYR A 130 6.67 -6.00 -7.77
C TYR A 130 7.17 -6.66 -6.48
N ASP A 131 8.47 -6.91 -6.44
CA ASP A 131 9.09 -7.51 -5.27
C ASP A 131 10.43 -6.82 -5.01
N HIS A 132 11.04 -7.12 -3.88
CA HIS A 132 12.32 -6.52 -3.50
C HIS A 132 13.33 -7.55 -2.96
N ALA A 133 13.16 -8.82 -3.36
CA ALA A 133 14.06 -9.90 -2.94
C ALA A 133 15.43 -9.78 -3.56
N GLU A 134 15.52 -9.34 -4.82
CA GLU A 134 16.78 -9.14 -5.52
C GLU A 134 17.13 -7.65 -5.57
N PRO A 135 18.44 -7.29 -5.59
CA PRO A 135 18.83 -5.87 -5.59
C PRO A 135 18.24 -5.03 -6.72
N GLU A 136 18.15 -5.59 -7.92
CA GLU A 136 17.58 -4.87 -9.08
C GLU A 136 16.09 -4.66 -8.90
N GLU A 137 15.38 -5.67 -8.41
CA GLU A 137 13.95 -5.58 -8.09
C GLU A 137 13.68 -4.55 -7.00
N HIS A 138 14.55 -4.54 -5.98
CA HIS A 138 14.47 -3.56 -4.89
C HIS A 138 14.59 -2.14 -5.43
N GLN A 139 15.58 -1.86 -6.27
CA GLN A 139 15.77 -0.54 -6.85
C GLN A 139 14.60 -0.11 -7.73
N GLU A 140 14.07 -1.02 -8.54
CA GLU A 140 12.92 -0.75 -9.40
C GLU A 140 11.69 -0.42 -8.57
N MET A 141 11.36 -1.26 -7.60
CA MET A 141 10.18 -1.09 -6.77
C MET A 141 10.24 0.18 -5.92
N PHE A 142 11.33 0.39 -5.20
CA PHE A 142 11.46 1.56 -4.32
C PHE A 142 11.63 2.85 -5.10
N GLY A 143 12.29 2.81 -6.25
CA GLY A 143 12.38 3.97 -7.14
C GLY A 143 11.01 4.39 -7.68
N LEU A 144 10.21 3.43 -8.09
CA LEU A 144 8.84 3.69 -8.56
C LEU A 144 7.96 4.21 -7.42
N GLN A 145 8.04 3.59 -6.24
CA GLN A 145 7.34 4.04 -5.04
C GLN A 145 7.64 5.50 -4.74
N ASP A 146 8.91 5.88 -4.73
CA ASP A 146 9.33 7.24 -4.44
C ASP A 146 8.83 8.24 -5.48
N ARG A 147 8.86 7.87 -6.76
CA ARG A 147 8.34 8.73 -7.84
C ARG A 147 6.84 8.94 -7.73
N LEU A 148 6.10 7.88 -7.46
CA LEU A 148 4.63 7.96 -7.32
C LEU A 148 4.25 8.85 -6.14
N LEU A 149 4.93 8.69 -5.00
CA LEU A 149 4.69 9.53 -3.82
C LEU A 149 5.06 10.98 -4.08
N ALA A 150 6.18 11.24 -4.75
CA ALA A 150 6.60 12.61 -5.08
C ALA A 150 5.56 13.28 -5.99
N GLU A 151 5.09 12.59 -7.03
CA GLU A 151 4.05 13.12 -7.92
C GLU A 151 2.74 13.37 -7.17
N TRP A 152 2.35 12.47 -6.30
CA TRP A 152 1.15 12.61 -5.49
C TRP A 152 1.20 13.85 -4.59
N ARG A 153 2.35 14.09 -3.95
CA ARG A 153 2.52 15.20 -2.99
C ARG A 153 2.72 16.55 -3.64
N THR A 154 3.05 16.59 -4.92
CA THR A 154 3.31 17.84 -5.64
C THR A 154 2.26 18.22 -6.67
N ARG A 155 1.18 17.44 -6.79
CA ARG A 155 0.11 17.70 -7.75
C ARG A 155 -0.84 18.83 -7.35
#